data_8351bcea786fcdb2ab4102788e95c2f9
#
_entry.id   8351bcea786fcdb2ab4102788e95c2f9
#
_cell.length_a   1.000
_cell.length_b   1.000
_cell.length_c   1.000
_cell.angle_alpha   90.00
_cell.angle_beta   90.00
_cell.angle_gamma   90.00
#
_symmetry.space_group_name_H-M   'P 1'
#
loop_
_entity.id
_entity.type
_entity.pdbx_description
1 polymer ?
#
loop_
_entity_poly.entity_id
_entity_poly.type
_entity_poly.pdbx_seq_one_letter_code
_entity_poly.pdbx_strand_id
1 'polypeptide(L)'
;MNQTLKPNTGKLQKTIKHVVVLMLENRSFDNLLGWLYSDEPPYHRAPEGQEYEGLARDLWNPLDNVDPDGIPFKEKVPVEKNGEPKKRRGKEVPNPVNFTLPNPDPGEGFKDTNHQLFQQYDVPLQYPPPPTNMGFVQNYQNAMLYGPYSFGDEPGNPRSIMKCYTPQQTPVLSELARSFAVCDHYYCSVPSQTIPNRDFVHAATSAGHVNNGPDAQCDAKTIFNQIQDAIDAGRKDLSWGIFGNNLFSSGKDRDGKFGTDHFSLTRLIMTRLHDPRFNGNFGTLDDFGAKCRSGDLPSYAFLEPNYGGPGQNDQHPPCDIRPGEQLIADIYNMVKASPAFESILLVITYDEHGGCYDHVPPAGGAKNPDSRNQPGQDGFLFNRFGVRVPCVVVNPYIRRGLIARPQGYTPFDHASVIKTVQNCFKLEGSLTERDKAAPDFSGLLTLDAPRKDDIPAVKPLKWDVKAGVASLNDLHRLIGKVLGDMTGSPVPESGDLMEFIQLSYKELVWSASPKASGKS
;
A
#
# COMPACT_ATOMS: atom_id res chain seq x y z
N MET A 1 24.67 -12.82 -8.19
CA MET A 1 23.46 -13.60 -8.58
C MET A 1 22.54 -13.66 -7.40
N ASN A 2 21.39 -13.00 -7.47
CA ASN A 2 20.40 -13.09 -6.41
C ASN A 2 19.98 -14.55 -6.23
N GLN A 3 20.00 -15.05 -5.01
CA GLN A 3 19.43 -16.36 -4.71
C GLN A 3 17.93 -16.28 -4.98
N THR A 4 17.48 -16.82 -6.12
CA THR A 4 16.06 -17.03 -6.36
C THR A 4 15.51 -17.94 -5.27
N LEU A 5 14.54 -17.44 -4.52
CA LEU A 5 13.98 -18.14 -3.37
C LEU A 5 13.04 -19.24 -3.84
N LYS A 6 13.40 -20.48 -3.55
CA LYS A 6 12.52 -21.63 -3.85
C LYS A 6 11.36 -21.67 -2.87
N PRO A 7 10.12 -21.84 -3.35
CA PRO A 7 8.97 -22.02 -2.47
C PRO A 7 9.17 -23.18 -1.50
N ASN A 8 8.76 -23.00 -0.25
CA ASN A 8 8.81 -24.01 0.81
C ASN A 8 7.49 -24.03 1.59
N THR A 9 6.43 -24.44 0.92
CA THR A 9 5.06 -24.48 1.48
C THR A 9 5.00 -25.37 2.72
N GLY A 10 5.75 -26.49 2.77
CA GLY A 10 5.79 -27.35 3.94
C GLY A 10 6.31 -26.65 5.20
N LYS A 11 7.36 -25.81 5.05
CA LYS A 11 7.89 -25.00 6.15
C LYS A 11 6.90 -23.91 6.54
N LEU A 12 6.29 -23.21 5.57
CA LEU A 12 5.25 -22.21 5.80
C LEU A 12 4.13 -22.79 6.70
N GLN A 13 3.54 -23.90 6.30
CA GLN A 13 2.44 -24.57 7.01
C GLN A 13 2.81 -25.04 8.42
N LYS A 14 4.07 -25.47 8.60
CA LYS A 14 4.57 -25.90 9.92
C LYS A 14 4.82 -24.74 10.86
N THR A 15 5.35 -23.63 10.32
CA THR A 15 5.87 -22.51 11.12
C THR A 15 4.81 -21.44 11.35
N ILE A 16 4.07 -21.03 10.30
CA ILE A 16 3.17 -19.90 10.37
C ILE A 16 1.75 -20.33 10.78
N LYS A 17 1.19 -19.62 11.74
CA LYS A 17 -0.18 -19.79 12.24
C LYS A 17 -1.02 -18.52 12.02
N HIS A 18 -0.38 -17.40 11.84
CA HIS A 18 -1.02 -16.10 11.65
C HIS A 18 -0.34 -15.36 10.52
N VAL A 19 -1.11 -14.96 9.52
CA VAL A 19 -0.66 -14.03 8.48
C VAL A 19 -1.30 -12.68 8.77
N VAL A 20 -0.48 -11.66 8.99
CA VAL A 20 -0.89 -10.29 9.31
C VAL A 20 -0.42 -9.39 8.19
N VAL A 21 -1.32 -8.61 7.60
CA VAL A 21 -1.01 -7.67 6.52
C VAL A 21 -1.36 -6.26 6.96
N LEU A 22 -0.40 -5.35 6.93
CA LEU A 22 -0.63 -3.91 7.02
C LEU A 22 -0.46 -3.33 5.62
N MET A 23 -1.51 -2.68 5.10
CA MET A 23 -1.47 -2.02 3.80
C MET A 23 -1.68 -0.52 3.96
N LEU A 24 -0.65 0.25 3.61
CA LEU A 24 -0.67 1.72 3.57
C LEU A 24 -1.00 2.21 2.16
N GLU A 25 -0.91 3.53 1.93
CA GLU A 25 -1.40 4.21 0.74
C GLU A 25 -0.28 4.85 -0.08
N ASN A 26 -0.39 4.66 -1.38
CA ASN A 26 0.07 5.50 -2.49
C ASN A 26 1.54 5.91 -2.44
N ARG A 27 2.46 4.93 -2.31
CA ARG A 27 3.91 5.18 -2.38
C ARG A 27 4.62 4.15 -3.25
N SER A 28 5.47 4.63 -4.17
CA SER A 28 6.35 3.74 -4.92
C SER A 28 7.47 3.17 -4.05
N PHE A 29 8.05 2.08 -4.52
CA PHE A 29 9.23 1.49 -3.87
C PHE A 29 10.39 2.47 -3.78
N ASP A 30 10.72 3.15 -4.86
CA ASP A 30 11.82 4.12 -4.89
C ASP A 30 11.57 5.32 -3.99
N ASN A 31 10.32 5.77 -3.87
CA ASN A 31 9.98 6.91 -3.03
C ASN A 31 10.39 6.70 -1.56
N LEU A 32 10.17 5.49 -1.01
CA LEU A 32 10.43 5.19 0.42
C LEU A 32 11.67 4.33 0.65
N LEU A 33 11.99 3.41 -0.23
CA LEU A 33 13.05 2.42 -0.05
C LEU A 33 14.17 2.51 -1.10
N GLY A 34 14.03 3.33 -2.15
CA GLY A 34 15.02 3.41 -3.23
C GLY A 34 16.45 3.68 -2.75
N TRP A 35 16.62 4.45 -1.67
CA TRP A 35 17.92 4.72 -1.04
C TRP A 35 18.25 3.79 0.14
N LEU A 36 17.55 2.66 0.31
CA LEU A 36 17.76 1.75 1.45
C LEU A 36 19.20 1.27 1.54
N TYR A 37 19.80 0.91 0.40
CA TYR A 37 21.20 0.58 0.24
C TYR A 37 21.86 1.53 -0.76
N SER A 38 23.07 1.95 -0.47
CA SER A 38 23.87 2.83 -1.32
C SER A 38 25.35 2.67 -0.97
N ASP A 39 26.23 2.85 -1.95
CA ASP A 39 27.68 2.88 -1.73
C ASP A 39 28.18 4.18 -1.09
N GLU A 40 27.31 5.20 -1.00
CA GLU A 40 27.65 6.49 -0.41
C GLU A 40 27.47 6.49 1.10
N PRO A 41 28.47 6.85 1.93
CA PRO A 41 28.28 7.07 3.35
C PRO A 41 27.20 8.17 3.61
N PRO A 42 26.39 8.09 4.67
CA PRO A 42 26.39 7.10 5.75
C PRO A 42 25.50 5.87 5.51
N TYR A 43 25.15 5.57 4.28
CA TYR A 43 24.23 4.50 3.94
C TYR A 43 24.90 3.12 4.02
N HIS A 44 24.09 2.09 4.15
CA HIS A 44 24.54 0.70 4.16
C HIS A 44 24.64 0.18 2.74
N ARG A 45 25.64 -0.66 2.47
CA ARG A 45 25.69 -1.46 1.24
C ARG A 45 24.72 -2.62 1.32
N ALA A 46 24.27 -3.09 0.16
CA ALA A 46 23.52 -4.34 0.09
C ALA A 46 24.36 -5.48 0.68
N PRO A 47 23.72 -6.47 1.34
CA PRO A 47 24.43 -7.62 1.88
C PRO A 47 25.20 -8.37 0.80
N GLU A 48 26.38 -8.91 1.18
CA GLU A 48 27.27 -9.60 0.25
C GLU A 48 26.54 -10.71 -0.55
N GLY A 49 26.77 -10.73 -1.85
CA GLY A 49 26.18 -11.69 -2.76
C GLY A 49 24.70 -11.43 -3.11
N GLN A 50 24.14 -10.30 -2.70
CA GLN A 50 22.80 -9.87 -3.07
C GLN A 50 22.85 -8.55 -3.87
N GLU A 51 21.98 -8.45 -4.85
CA GLU A 51 21.76 -7.25 -5.65
C GLU A 51 20.46 -6.57 -5.19
N TYR A 52 20.49 -5.28 -5.05
CA TYR A 52 19.35 -4.45 -4.69
C TYR A 52 19.04 -3.49 -5.83
N GLU A 53 17.81 -3.53 -6.31
CA GLU A 53 17.35 -2.65 -7.39
C GLU A 53 16.84 -1.33 -6.83
N GLY A 54 17.78 -0.55 -6.28
CA GLY A 54 17.53 0.76 -5.69
C GLY A 54 17.99 1.90 -6.58
N LEU A 55 17.89 3.12 -6.05
CA LEU A 55 18.21 4.35 -6.77
C LEU A 55 19.71 4.54 -6.97
N ALA A 56 20.07 5.08 -8.14
CA ALA A 56 21.41 5.52 -8.51
C ALA A 56 21.39 7.01 -8.92
N ARG A 57 22.55 7.69 -8.80
CA ARG A 57 22.67 9.14 -9.02
C ARG A 57 22.52 9.58 -10.48
N ASP A 58 22.68 8.68 -11.41
CA ASP A 58 22.59 8.94 -12.85
C ASP A 58 21.17 8.83 -13.40
N LEU A 59 20.20 8.43 -12.56
CA LEU A 59 18.79 8.37 -12.92
C LEU A 59 18.19 9.78 -13.05
N TRP A 60 17.33 9.97 -14.05
CA TRP A 60 16.70 11.24 -14.34
C TRP A 60 15.38 11.05 -15.10
N ASN A 61 14.55 12.11 -15.11
CA ASN A 61 13.34 12.19 -15.94
C ASN A 61 13.35 13.49 -16.76
N PRO A 62 12.78 13.51 -17.98
CA PRO A 62 12.69 14.73 -18.78
C PRO A 62 11.57 15.64 -18.25
N LEU A 63 11.81 16.96 -18.36
CA LEU A 63 10.82 18.00 -18.19
C LEU A 63 10.85 18.90 -19.42
N ASP A 64 9.71 19.09 -20.06
CA ASP A 64 9.60 20.07 -21.13
C ASP A 64 9.64 21.49 -20.55
N ASN A 65 10.55 22.27 -21.02
CA ASN A 65 10.82 23.62 -20.53
C ASN A 65 11.10 24.56 -21.71
N VAL A 66 11.15 25.85 -21.45
CA VAL A 66 11.57 26.87 -22.42
C VAL A 66 12.76 27.65 -21.85
N ASP A 67 13.71 28.01 -22.71
CA ASP A 67 14.82 28.85 -22.30
C ASP A 67 14.39 30.34 -22.17
N PRO A 68 15.27 31.25 -21.71
CA PRO A 68 14.95 32.68 -21.60
C PRO A 68 14.54 33.32 -22.91
N ASP A 69 14.93 32.76 -24.05
CA ASP A 69 14.58 33.23 -25.39
C ASP A 69 13.29 32.60 -25.93
N GLY A 70 12.63 31.74 -25.12
CA GLY A 70 11.38 31.07 -25.46
C GLY A 70 11.56 29.83 -26.33
N ILE A 71 12.78 29.29 -26.45
CA ILE A 71 13.07 28.10 -27.25
C ILE A 71 12.78 26.83 -26.42
N PRO A 72 11.91 25.93 -26.89
CA PRO A 72 11.61 24.68 -26.18
C PRO A 72 12.85 23.79 -26.06
N PHE A 73 13.08 23.23 -24.88
CA PHE A 73 14.09 22.21 -24.64
C PHE A 73 13.63 21.17 -23.60
N LYS A 74 14.29 20.00 -23.56
CA LYS A 74 14.08 19.01 -22.53
C LYS A 74 15.14 19.12 -21.43
N GLU A 75 14.69 19.52 -20.24
CA GLU A 75 15.52 19.55 -19.05
C GLU A 75 15.67 18.13 -18.50
N LYS A 76 16.89 17.75 -18.09
CA LYS A 76 17.11 16.52 -17.31
C LYS A 76 16.91 16.82 -15.83
N VAL A 77 15.87 16.25 -15.23
CA VAL A 77 15.60 16.34 -13.80
C VAL A 77 16.18 15.10 -13.12
N PRO A 78 17.28 15.22 -12.37
CA PRO A 78 17.89 14.06 -11.71
C PRO A 78 17.07 13.60 -10.51
N VAL A 79 17.23 12.33 -10.13
CA VAL A 79 16.74 11.85 -8.84
C VAL A 79 17.56 12.47 -7.70
N GLU A 80 16.88 12.92 -6.64
CA GLU A 80 17.48 13.58 -5.49
C GLU A 80 17.06 12.87 -4.18
N LYS A 81 17.96 12.91 -3.19
CA LYS A 81 17.57 12.60 -1.80
C LYS A 81 16.78 13.79 -1.24
N ASN A 82 15.63 13.52 -0.65
CA ASN A 82 14.84 14.56 0.00
C ASN A 82 15.67 15.23 1.11
N GLY A 83 15.69 16.59 1.10
CA GLY A 83 16.49 17.38 2.04
C GLY A 83 17.99 17.44 1.72
N GLU A 84 18.44 16.95 0.56
CA GLU A 84 19.84 17.03 0.16
C GLU A 84 20.32 18.48 0.05
N PRO A 85 21.48 18.85 0.68
CA PRO A 85 22.02 20.19 0.59
C PRO A 85 22.28 20.61 -0.86
N LYS A 86 21.92 21.83 -1.20
CA LYS A 86 22.15 22.38 -2.55
C LYS A 86 23.45 23.18 -2.60
N LYS A 87 24.21 23.08 -3.69
CA LYS A 87 25.38 23.93 -3.92
C LYS A 87 24.95 25.24 -4.60
N ARG A 88 25.13 26.38 -3.93
CA ARG A 88 24.97 27.73 -4.50
C ARG A 88 26.33 28.47 -4.45
N ARG A 89 26.84 28.88 -5.61
CA ARG A 89 28.14 29.56 -5.74
C ARG A 89 29.28 28.83 -5.03
N GLY A 90 29.31 27.48 -5.14
CA GLY A 90 30.34 26.62 -4.53
C GLY A 90 30.20 26.39 -3.03
N LYS A 91 29.17 26.94 -2.38
CA LYS A 91 28.88 26.70 -0.95
C LYS A 91 27.67 25.79 -0.80
N GLU A 92 27.74 24.86 0.14
CA GLU A 92 26.58 24.06 0.53
C GLU A 92 25.55 24.94 1.27
N VAL A 93 24.32 24.89 0.83
CA VAL A 93 23.18 25.55 1.47
C VAL A 93 22.23 24.46 1.98
N PRO A 94 21.87 24.47 3.27
CA PRO A 94 20.90 23.52 3.81
C PRO A 94 19.61 23.53 3.02
N ASN A 95 19.07 22.35 2.75
CA ASN A 95 17.76 22.15 2.15
C ASN A 95 16.93 21.38 3.17
N PRO A 96 15.86 21.95 3.75
CA PRO A 96 15.08 21.26 4.78
C PRO A 96 14.42 20.00 4.21
N VAL A 97 14.35 18.96 5.03
CA VAL A 97 13.57 17.77 4.72
C VAL A 97 12.09 18.13 4.67
N ASN A 98 11.42 17.71 3.61
CA ASN A 98 9.97 17.85 3.50
C ASN A 98 9.32 16.48 3.62
N PHE A 99 8.59 16.24 4.70
CA PHE A 99 7.91 14.97 4.97
C PHE A 99 6.55 14.82 4.28
N THR A 100 6.10 15.86 3.55
CA THR A 100 4.80 15.87 2.82
C THR A 100 4.96 15.76 1.30
N LEU A 101 6.14 15.31 0.82
CA LEU A 101 6.35 15.12 -0.62
C LEU A 101 5.75 13.80 -1.11
N PRO A 102 5.28 13.78 -2.39
CA PRO A 102 5.02 14.92 -3.26
C PRO A 102 3.82 15.75 -2.77
N ASN A 103 3.82 17.05 -3.09
CA ASN A 103 2.74 17.99 -2.80
C ASN A 103 2.68 19.02 -3.95
N PRO A 104 1.55 19.17 -4.65
CA PRO A 104 0.26 18.52 -4.44
C PRO A 104 0.25 17.00 -4.75
N ASP A 105 -0.93 16.39 -4.61
CA ASP A 105 -1.14 14.98 -4.94
C ASP A 105 -0.85 14.69 -6.42
N PRO A 106 -0.07 13.65 -6.79
CA PRO A 106 0.21 13.35 -8.19
C PRO A 106 -0.97 12.68 -8.91
N GLY A 107 -0.90 12.61 -10.23
CA GLY A 107 -1.81 11.79 -11.01
C GLY A 107 -1.51 10.29 -10.85
N GLU A 108 -2.53 9.48 -10.58
CA GLU A 108 -2.39 8.06 -10.26
C GLU A 108 -3.37 7.15 -11.02
N GLY A 109 -4.31 7.76 -11.79
CA GLY A 109 -5.24 7.02 -12.62
C GLY A 109 -4.55 6.18 -13.70
N PHE A 110 -5.30 5.27 -14.33
CA PHE A 110 -4.77 4.37 -15.36
C PHE A 110 -4.07 5.11 -16.50
N LYS A 111 -4.62 6.23 -16.96
CA LYS A 111 -4.03 7.05 -18.01
C LYS A 111 -2.80 7.80 -17.51
N ASP A 112 -2.81 8.29 -16.27
CA ASP A 112 -1.64 8.93 -15.66
C ASP A 112 -0.48 7.94 -15.53
N THR A 113 -0.77 6.74 -15.03
CA THR A 113 0.23 5.67 -14.95
C THR A 113 0.76 5.28 -16.33
N ASN A 114 -0.09 5.22 -17.36
CA ASN A 114 0.39 5.02 -18.73
C ASN A 114 1.35 6.12 -19.16
N HIS A 115 1.04 7.40 -18.86
CA HIS A 115 1.93 8.49 -19.21
C HIS A 115 3.26 8.43 -18.46
N GLN A 116 3.25 8.08 -17.17
CA GLN A 116 4.46 7.90 -16.36
C GLN A 116 5.37 6.82 -16.95
N LEU A 117 4.78 5.69 -17.37
CA LEU A 117 5.52 4.53 -17.87
C LEU A 117 5.95 4.66 -19.33
N PHE A 118 5.10 5.24 -20.20
CA PHE A 118 5.26 5.20 -21.66
C PHE A 118 5.35 6.59 -22.30
N GLN A 119 5.22 7.67 -21.53
CA GLN A 119 5.09 9.05 -22.01
C GLN A 119 3.86 9.25 -22.94
N GLN A 120 2.84 8.42 -22.78
CA GLN A 120 1.61 8.41 -23.57
C GLN A 120 0.43 8.06 -22.68
N TYR A 121 -0.66 8.81 -22.74
CA TYR A 121 -1.91 8.50 -22.02
C TYR A 121 -2.64 7.29 -22.58
N ASP A 122 -2.68 7.18 -23.92
CA ASP A 122 -3.31 6.08 -24.63
C ASP A 122 -2.21 5.16 -25.21
N VAL A 123 -2.18 3.92 -24.72
CA VAL A 123 -1.15 2.92 -25.04
C VAL A 123 -1.82 1.70 -25.68
N PRO A 124 -1.21 1.05 -26.69
CA PRO A 124 -1.73 -0.19 -27.25
C PRO A 124 -1.95 -1.24 -26.15
N LEU A 125 -3.17 -1.75 -26.02
CA LEU A 125 -3.56 -2.56 -24.85
C LEU A 125 -3.04 -3.99 -24.92
N GLN A 126 -2.98 -4.56 -26.12
CA GLN A 126 -2.54 -5.94 -26.32
C GLN A 126 -1.01 -6.08 -26.33
N TYR A 127 -0.34 -5.15 -27.01
CA TYR A 127 1.12 -5.13 -27.15
C TYR A 127 1.65 -3.73 -26.88
N PRO A 128 1.70 -3.30 -25.60
CA PRO A 128 2.28 -2.01 -25.26
C PRO A 128 3.78 -2.00 -25.60
N PRO A 129 4.36 -0.84 -25.92
CA PRO A 129 5.82 -0.73 -26.04
C PRO A 129 6.46 -1.06 -24.68
N PRO A 130 7.77 -1.38 -24.65
CA PRO A 130 8.48 -1.49 -23.39
C PRO A 130 8.35 -0.20 -22.57
N PRO A 131 7.98 -0.27 -21.28
CA PRO A 131 7.91 0.92 -20.43
C PRO A 131 9.29 1.50 -20.20
N THR A 132 9.38 2.83 -20.18
CA THR A 132 10.64 3.56 -20.00
C THR A 132 10.74 4.24 -18.64
N ASN A 133 9.63 4.43 -17.95
CA ASN A 133 9.49 5.17 -16.70
C ASN A 133 10.01 6.64 -16.80
N MET A 134 9.94 7.23 -17.99
CA MET A 134 10.46 8.58 -18.28
C MET A 134 9.38 9.66 -18.27
N GLY A 135 8.15 9.33 -17.89
CA GLY A 135 7.03 10.28 -17.94
C GLY A 135 6.63 10.89 -16.60
N PHE A 136 7.26 10.54 -15.49
CA PHE A 136 6.81 10.95 -14.14
C PHE A 136 6.82 12.47 -13.93
N VAL A 137 7.91 13.15 -14.28
CA VAL A 137 8.00 14.61 -14.10
C VAL A 137 7.00 15.35 -14.98
N GLN A 138 6.85 14.90 -16.24
CA GLN A 138 5.91 15.51 -17.18
C GLN A 138 4.45 15.25 -16.76
N ASN A 139 4.12 14.02 -16.32
CA ASN A 139 2.80 13.71 -15.81
C ASN A 139 2.46 14.54 -14.57
N TYR A 140 3.43 14.69 -13.65
CA TYR A 140 3.22 15.48 -12.45
C TYR A 140 3.02 16.97 -12.75
N GLN A 141 3.73 17.51 -13.75
CA GLN A 141 3.49 18.86 -14.25
C GLN A 141 2.05 19.00 -14.80
N ASN A 142 1.61 18.03 -15.59
CA ASN A 142 0.27 18.02 -16.16
C ASN A 142 -0.82 17.91 -15.06
N ALA A 143 -0.61 17.08 -14.05
CA ALA A 143 -1.51 16.97 -12.91
C ALA A 143 -1.66 18.29 -12.15
N MET A 144 -0.57 19.02 -11.95
CA MET A 144 -0.59 20.35 -11.33
C MET A 144 -1.33 21.40 -12.17
N LEU A 145 -1.22 21.35 -13.49
CA LEU A 145 -1.80 22.35 -14.39
C LEU A 145 -3.26 22.05 -14.74
N TYR A 146 -3.60 20.78 -14.90
CA TYR A 146 -4.87 20.35 -15.51
C TYR A 146 -5.64 19.32 -14.65
N GLY A 147 -5.03 18.83 -13.58
CA GLY A 147 -5.65 17.83 -12.72
C GLY A 147 -6.80 18.40 -11.88
N PRO A 148 -7.69 17.54 -11.38
CA PRO A 148 -8.79 17.97 -10.52
C PRO A 148 -8.33 18.57 -9.20
N TYR A 149 -7.05 18.49 -8.89
CA TYR A 149 -6.39 18.97 -7.66
C TYR A 149 -5.41 20.12 -7.91
N SER A 150 -5.52 20.80 -9.05
CA SER A 150 -4.80 22.05 -9.29
C SER A 150 -5.30 23.12 -8.31
N PHE A 151 -4.69 23.17 -7.12
CA PHE A 151 -5.05 24.09 -6.07
C PHE A 151 -4.21 25.38 -6.16
N GLY A 152 -4.91 26.49 -6.46
CA GLY A 152 -4.46 27.83 -6.17
C GLY A 152 -3.30 28.36 -7.02
N ASP A 153 -3.01 29.64 -6.81
CA ASP A 153 -2.11 30.50 -7.61
C ASP A 153 -0.61 30.17 -7.53
N GLU A 154 -0.22 29.10 -6.82
CA GLU A 154 1.17 28.63 -6.75
C GLU A 154 1.26 27.18 -7.26
N PRO A 155 1.54 26.95 -8.54
CA PRO A 155 1.82 25.61 -9.03
C PRO A 155 3.03 25.04 -8.30
N GLY A 156 2.91 23.84 -7.75
CA GLY A 156 4.02 23.12 -7.12
C GLY A 156 5.20 22.95 -8.09
N ASN A 157 6.32 22.49 -7.57
CA ASN A 157 7.49 22.23 -8.40
C ASN A 157 7.45 20.79 -8.94
N PRO A 158 7.22 20.55 -10.25
CA PRO A 158 7.12 19.19 -10.80
C PRO A 158 8.39 18.35 -10.60
N ARG A 159 9.55 19.00 -10.40
CA ARG A 159 10.81 18.31 -10.08
C ARG A 159 10.79 17.62 -8.73
N SER A 160 9.84 17.99 -7.85
CA SER A 160 9.74 17.40 -6.51
C SER A 160 9.35 15.92 -6.53
N ILE A 161 8.73 15.41 -7.61
CA ILE A 161 8.42 14.00 -7.78
C ILE A 161 9.67 13.11 -7.82
N MET A 162 10.82 13.69 -8.22
CA MET A 162 12.12 13.01 -8.27
C MET A 162 12.86 12.99 -6.92
N LYS A 163 12.25 13.51 -5.85
CA LYS A 163 12.82 13.50 -4.50
C LYS A 163 12.30 12.31 -3.73
N CYS A 164 13.22 11.39 -3.42
CA CYS A 164 12.92 10.17 -2.68
C CYS A 164 13.46 10.25 -1.25
N TYR A 165 12.76 9.62 -0.32
CA TYR A 165 13.15 9.60 1.09
C TYR A 165 14.39 8.75 1.33
N THR A 166 15.14 9.11 2.37
CA THR A 166 16.32 8.37 2.79
C THR A 166 15.99 7.47 3.99
N PRO A 167 16.82 6.46 4.31
CA PRO A 167 16.61 5.60 5.47
C PRO A 167 16.52 6.33 6.81
N GLN A 168 17.11 7.53 6.91
CA GLN A 168 17.00 8.37 8.10
C GLN A 168 15.64 9.06 8.21
N GLN A 169 14.90 9.15 7.12
CA GLN A 169 13.57 9.77 7.04
C GLN A 169 12.45 8.74 7.14
N THR A 170 12.74 7.49 6.80
CA THR A 170 11.87 6.31 6.97
C THR A 170 12.53 5.28 7.89
N PRO A 171 12.90 5.65 9.13
CA PRO A 171 13.78 4.82 9.95
C PRO A 171 13.16 3.48 10.36
N VAL A 172 11.84 3.41 10.51
CA VAL A 172 11.14 2.19 10.91
C VAL A 172 11.05 1.21 9.75
N LEU A 173 10.49 1.63 8.62
CA LEU A 173 10.37 0.79 7.43
C LEU A 173 11.74 0.31 6.95
N SER A 174 12.72 1.22 6.92
CA SER A 174 14.09 0.91 6.51
C SER A 174 14.81 -0.06 7.44
N GLU A 175 14.62 0.07 8.77
CA GLU A 175 15.24 -0.87 9.73
C GLU A 175 14.60 -2.26 9.60
N LEU A 176 13.28 -2.35 9.44
CA LEU A 176 12.59 -3.62 9.23
C LEU A 176 13.04 -4.28 7.92
N ALA A 177 13.15 -3.51 6.84
CA ALA A 177 13.64 -3.99 5.55
C ALA A 177 15.06 -4.58 5.65
N ARG A 178 15.97 -3.90 6.38
CA ARG A 178 17.34 -4.38 6.61
C ARG A 178 17.45 -5.52 7.61
N SER A 179 16.49 -5.63 8.50
CA SER A 179 16.51 -6.66 9.55
C SER A 179 15.77 -7.94 9.21
N PHE A 180 14.90 -7.90 8.19
CA PHE A 180 14.12 -9.05 7.73
C PHE A 180 14.21 -9.18 6.21
N ALA A 181 13.10 -9.27 5.50
CA ALA A 181 13.07 -9.33 4.05
C ALA A 181 12.50 -8.05 3.43
N VAL A 182 13.18 -7.54 2.41
CA VAL A 182 12.64 -6.52 1.49
C VAL A 182 12.42 -7.17 0.12
N CYS A 183 11.22 -6.98 -0.45
CA CYS A 183 10.88 -7.45 -1.78
C CYS A 183 11.07 -6.29 -2.77
N ASP A 184 12.23 -6.20 -3.39
CA ASP A 184 12.54 -5.11 -4.34
C ASP A 184 11.92 -5.31 -5.74
N HIS A 185 11.19 -6.40 -5.93
CA HIS A 185 10.37 -6.73 -7.09
C HIS A 185 8.96 -7.12 -6.66
N TYR A 186 8.33 -6.25 -5.89
CA TYR A 186 6.91 -6.34 -5.54
C TYR A 186 6.16 -5.21 -6.28
N TYR A 187 5.17 -5.56 -7.07
CA TYR A 187 4.44 -4.65 -7.92
C TYR A 187 2.98 -4.54 -7.49
N CYS A 188 2.37 -3.38 -7.62
CA CYS A 188 0.93 -3.32 -7.53
C CYS A 188 0.29 -4.11 -8.69
N SER A 189 -0.89 -4.68 -8.45
CA SER A 189 -1.48 -5.67 -9.37
C SER A 189 -2.06 -5.04 -10.64
N VAL A 190 -2.44 -3.77 -10.57
CA VAL A 190 -3.03 -2.98 -11.66
C VAL A 190 -2.24 -1.67 -11.79
N PRO A 191 -1.89 -1.22 -13.02
CA PRO A 191 -1.20 0.06 -13.22
C PRO A 191 -2.19 1.23 -13.04
N SER A 192 -2.68 1.44 -11.84
CA SER A 192 -3.70 2.43 -11.51
C SER A 192 -3.85 2.60 -9.99
N GLN A 193 -5.00 3.08 -9.56
CA GLN A 193 -5.39 3.65 -8.28
C GLN A 193 -5.70 2.62 -7.17
N THR A 194 -6.04 3.16 -6.00
CA THR A 194 -6.30 2.48 -4.73
C THR A 194 -7.30 1.32 -4.83
N ILE A 195 -8.56 1.57 -5.28
CA ILE A 195 -9.60 0.54 -5.19
C ILE A 195 -9.26 -0.69 -6.03
N PRO A 196 -8.92 -0.59 -7.33
CA PRO A 196 -8.57 -1.77 -8.11
C PRO A 196 -7.44 -2.60 -7.49
N ASN A 197 -6.43 -1.95 -6.90
CA ASN A 197 -5.31 -2.65 -6.26
C ASN A 197 -5.70 -3.28 -4.92
N ARG A 198 -6.56 -2.64 -4.13
CA ARG A 198 -7.12 -3.23 -2.91
C ARG A 198 -8.05 -4.39 -3.21
N ASP A 199 -8.84 -4.32 -4.28
CA ASP A 199 -9.62 -5.45 -4.76
C ASP A 199 -8.73 -6.67 -5.06
N PHE A 200 -7.58 -6.44 -5.70
CA PHE A 200 -6.64 -7.52 -5.99
C PHE A 200 -6.02 -8.15 -4.73
N VAL A 201 -5.72 -7.40 -3.66
CA VAL A 201 -5.23 -7.99 -2.41
C VAL A 201 -6.30 -8.79 -1.68
N HIS A 202 -7.58 -8.50 -1.92
CA HIS A 202 -8.69 -9.18 -1.27
C HIS A 202 -9.30 -10.31 -2.11
N ALA A 203 -9.38 -10.14 -3.44
CA ALA A 203 -10.12 -11.02 -4.33
C ALA A 203 -9.32 -11.50 -5.56
N ALA A 204 -8.07 -11.06 -5.73
CA ALA A 204 -7.24 -11.31 -6.92
C ALA A 204 -7.89 -10.86 -8.24
N THR A 205 -8.86 -9.95 -8.18
CA THR A 205 -9.55 -9.34 -9.32
C THR A 205 -10.20 -8.04 -8.86
N SER A 206 -10.25 -7.05 -9.74
CA SER A 206 -11.03 -5.82 -9.56
C SER A 206 -12.36 -5.87 -10.33
N ALA A 207 -12.82 -7.05 -10.74
CA ALA A 207 -14.04 -7.23 -11.53
C ALA A 207 -14.11 -6.36 -12.81
N GLY A 208 -12.95 -6.03 -13.39
CA GLY A 208 -12.85 -5.22 -14.60
C GLY A 208 -12.59 -3.72 -14.36
N HIS A 209 -12.59 -3.25 -13.11
CA HIS A 209 -12.29 -1.85 -12.80
C HIS A 209 -10.78 -1.58 -12.84
N VAL A 210 -10.41 -0.42 -13.36
CA VAL A 210 -9.02 0.06 -13.37
C VAL A 210 -8.86 1.45 -12.75
N ASN A 211 -9.95 2.19 -12.55
CA ASN A 211 -9.92 3.49 -11.88
C ASN A 211 -10.84 3.49 -10.66
N ASN A 212 -10.57 4.39 -9.75
CA ASN A 212 -11.46 4.72 -8.66
C ASN A 212 -12.76 5.31 -9.22
N GLY A 213 -13.91 4.80 -8.76
CA GLY A 213 -15.21 5.30 -9.19
C GLY A 213 -16.30 4.88 -8.21
N PRO A 214 -17.46 5.56 -8.21
CA PRO A 214 -18.56 5.23 -7.30
C PRO A 214 -19.12 3.82 -7.54
N ASP A 215 -18.99 3.31 -8.75
CA ASP A 215 -19.36 1.96 -9.17
C ASP A 215 -18.25 0.92 -8.96
N ALA A 216 -17.10 1.34 -8.40
CA ALA A 216 -15.93 0.47 -8.20
C ALA A 216 -16.08 -0.52 -7.03
N GLN A 217 -17.28 -0.68 -6.46
CA GLN A 217 -17.53 -1.73 -5.48
C GLN A 217 -17.41 -3.12 -6.12
N CYS A 218 -16.65 -4.01 -5.49
CA CYS A 218 -16.37 -5.33 -6.00
C CYS A 218 -17.23 -6.39 -5.29
N ASP A 219 -17.96 -7.21 -6.06
CA ASP A 219 -18.77 -8.33 -5.57
C ASP A 219 -18.05 -9.68 -5.70
N ALA A 220 -16.75 -9.66 -6.03
CA ALA A 220 -15.96 -10.88 -6.14
C ALA A 220 -15.81 -11.58 -4.79
N LYS A 221 -15.62 -12.91 -4.83
CA LYS A 221 -15.31 -13.71 -3.64
C LYS A 221 -13.93 -13.31 -3.12
N THR A 222 -13.86 -12.95 -1.85
CA THR A 222 -12.61 -12.55 -1.21
C THR A 222 -11.90 -13.72 -0.54
N ILE A 223 -10.64 -13.53 -0.17
CA ILE A 223 -9.89 -14.46 0.69
C ILE A 223 -10.58 -14.64 2.04
N PHE A 224 -11.25 -13.61 2.59
CA PHE A 224 -12.03 -13.71 3.82
C PHE A 224 -13.23 -14.65 3.65
N ASN A 225 -13.94 -14.54 2.51
CA ASN A 225 -15.02 -15.47 2.19
C ASN A 225 -14.49 -16.90 2.00
N GLN A 226 -13.31 -17.09 1.38
CA GLN A 226 -12.72 -18.41 1.20
C GLN A 226 -12.34 -19.05 2.55
N ILE A 227 -11.80 -18.28 3.49
CA ILE A 227 -11.55 -18.73 4.86
C ILE A 227 -12.88 -19.07 5.56
N GLN A 228 -13.89 -18.21 5.41
CA GLN A 228 -15.20 -18.43 6.01
C GLN A 228 -15.88 -19.70 5.50
N ASP A 229 -15.80 -19.97 4.20
CA ASP A 229 -16.33 -21.20 3.62
C ASP A 229 -15.66 -22.45 4.22
N ALA A 230 -14.35 -22.37 4.47
CA ALA A 230 -13.63 -23.46 5.15
C ALA A 230 -14.08 -23.61 6.62
N ILE A 231 -14.34 -22.50 7.33
CA ILE A 231 -14.88 -22.50 8.70
C ILE A 231 -16.27 -23.14 8.69
N ASP A 232 -17.14 -22.72 7.78
CA ASP A 232 -18.51 -23.23 7.63
C ASP A 232 -18.51 -24.73 7.26
N ALA A 233 -17.48 -25.19 6.54
CA ALA A 233 -17.21 -26.60 6.24
C ALA A 233 -16.57 -27.40 7.39
N GLY A 234 -16.36 -26.79 8.57
CA GLY A 234 -15.89 -27.45 9.77
C GLY A 234 -14.44 -27.20 10.21
N ARG A 235 -13.69 -26.32 9.52
CA ARG A 235 -12.33 -25.90 9.90
C ARG A 235 -12.37 -24.92 11.07
N LYS A 236 -12.51 -25.45 12.30
CA LYS A 236 -12.57 -24.63 13.54
C LYS A 236 -11.23 -24.04 13.97
N ASP A 237 -10.15 -24.42 13.32
CA ASP A 237 -8.79 -23.92 13.52
C ASP A 237 -8.52 -22.62 12.75
N LEU A 238 -9.46 -22.16 11.93
CA LEU A 238 -9.34 -20.96 11.14
C LEU A 238 -10.18 -19.81 11.70
N SER A 239 -9.69 -18.61 11.49
CA SER A 239 -10.39 -17.37 11.80
C SER A 239 -9.82 -16.22 10.97
N TRP A 240 -10.57 -15.14 10.82
CA TRP A 240 -10.11 -13.94 10.12
C TRP A 240 -10.62 -12.66 10.79
N GLY A 241 -9.94 -11.56 10.59
CA GLY A 241 -10.37 -10.24 11.06
C GLY A 241 -9.75 -9.10 10.27
N ILE A 242 -10.47 -7.99 10.24
CA ILE A 242 -10.03 -6.71 9.66
C ILE A 242 -10.02 -5.69 10.78
N PHE A 243 -8.88 -5.02 10.96
CA PHE A 243 -8.69 -4.08 12.05
C PHE A 243 -8.19 -2.75 11.51
N GLY A 244 -8.87 -1.68 11.89
CA GLY A 244 -8.53 -0.33 11.46
C GLY A 244 -8.61 0.69 12.58
N ASN A 245 -8.12 1.89 12.33
CA ASN A 245 -8.35 3.01 13.20
C ASN A 245 -9.73 3.62 12.95
N ASN A 246 -10.23 4.36 13.93
CA ASN A 246 -11.35 5.27 13.70
C ASN A 246 -10.91 6.34 12.69
N LEU A 247 -11.64 6.47 11.60
CA LEU A 247 -11.34 7.41 10.51
C LEU A 247 -11.20 8.87 11.01
N PHE A 248 -11.77 9.20 12.16
CA PHE A 248 -11.95 10.59 12.62
C PHE A 248 -11.78 10.77 14.13
N SER A 249 -11.20 9.83 14.86
CA SER A 249 -11.05 9.99 16.31
C SER A 249 -10.01 11.05 16.66
N SER A 250 -10.40 12.31 16.56
CA SER A 250 -9.68 13.42 17.22
C SER A 250 -10.00 13.49 18.72
N GLY A 251 -10.79 12.57 19.25
CA GLY A 251 -11.21 12.68 20.64
C GLY A 251 -11.69 11.37 21.23
N LYS A 252 -11.23 11.15 22.42
CA LYS A 252 -11.94 10.35 23.40
C LYS A 252 -13.34 10.96 23.55
N ASP A 253 -14.37 10.13 23.66
CA ASP A 253 -15.69 10.56 24.07
C ASP A 253 -15.62 11.25 25.46
N ARG A 254 -16.76 11.76 25.94
CA ARG A 254 -16.84 12.40 27.27
C ARG A 254 -16.36 11.51 28.42
N ASP A 255 -16.30 10.18 28.18
CA ASP A 255 -15.88 9.15 29.12
C ASP A 255 -14.42 8.73 28.95
N GLY A 256 -13.68 9.38 28.04
CA GLY A 256 -12.26 9.11 27.79
C GLY A 256 -11.99 7.84 26.98
N LYS A 257 -13.02 7.22 26.39
CA LYS A 257 -12.89 6.06 25.50
C LYS A 257 -12.82 6.53 24.05
N PHE A 258 -11.96 5.91 23.27
CA PHE A 258 -12.02 6.01 21.81
C PHE A 258 -13.35 5.43 21.36
N GLY A 259 -14.04 6.10 20.43
CA GLY A 259 -15.30 5.61 19.90
C GLY A 259 -15.13 4.18 19.35
N THR A 260 -16.15 3.34 19.57
CA THR A 260 -16.17 1.93 19.15
C THR A 260 -16.38 1.75 17.65
N ASP A 261 -16.63 2.85 16.93
CA ASP A 261 -16.95 2.83 15.51
C ASP A 261 -15.67 2.85 14.69
N HIS A 262 -15.27 1.72 14.15
CA HIS A 262 -14.14 1.61 13.24
C HIS A 262 -14.60 1.72 11.79
N PHE A 263 -13.85 2.48 11.00
CA PHE A 263 -14.01 2.52 9.55
C PHE A 263 -13.19 1.41 8.91
N SER A 264 -13.74 0.74 7.90
CA SER A 264 -13.01 -0.19 7.07
C SER A 264 -13.26 0.13 5.60
N LEU A 265 -12.21 0.53 4.90
CA LEU A 265 -12.24 0.71 3.45
C LEU A 265 -12.49 -0.62 2.74
N THR A 266 -11.86 -1.70 3.23
CA THR A 266 -12.08 -3.06 2.72
C THR A 266 -13.56 -3.44 2.78
N ARG A 267 -14.23 -3.17 3.90
CA ARG A 267 -15.67 -3.44 4.02
C ARG A 267 -16.49 -2.61 3.05
N LEU A 268 -16.12 -1.33 2.88
CA LEU A 268 -16.84 -0.41 2.00
C LEU A 268 -16.80 -0.88 0.54
N ILE A 269 -15.64 -1.33 0.06
CA ILE A 269 -15.44 -1.69 -1.35
C ILE A 269 -15.82 -3.14 -1.67
N MET A 270 -15.70 -4.07 -0.72
CA MET A 270 -15.97 -5.50 -0.93
C MET A 270 -17.38 -5.86 -0.48
N THR A 271 -18.35 -5.83 -1.40
CA THR A 271 -19.79 -5.98 -1.05
C THR A 271 -20.13 -7.30 -0.39
N ARG A 272 -19.39 -8.39 -0.64
CA ARG A 272 -19.56 -9.67 0.05
C ARG A 272 -19.22 -9.65 1.53
N LEU A 273 -18.58 -8.59 2.02
CA LEU A 273 -18.30 -8.37 3.45
C LEU A 273 -19.38 -7.53 4.14
N HIS A 274 -20.42 -7.09 3.42
CA HIS A 274 -21.56 -6.39 4.00
C HIS A 274 -22.49 -7.30 4.81
N ASP A 275 -22.37 -8.64 4.68
CA ASP A 275 -23.19 -9.59 5.42
C ASP A 275 -23.06 -9.33 6.94
N PRO A 276 -24.19 -9.11 7.65
CA PRO A 276 -24.17 -8.83 9.10
C PRO A 276 -23.54 -9.94 9.94
N ARG A 277 -23.50 -11.18 9.48
CA ARG A 277 -22.83 -12.29 10.18
C ARG A 277 -21.34 -12.02 10.41
N PHE A 278 -20.72 -11.13 9.62
CA PHE A 278 -19.32 -10.77 9.72
C PHE A 278 -19.03 -9.58 10.64
N ASN A 279 -20.05 -8.97 11.26
CA ASN A 279 -19.83 -7.79 12.11
C ASN A 279 -18.77 -8.02 13.20
N GLY A 280 -18.69 -9.25 13.75
CA GLY A 280 -17.68 -9.63 14.76
C GLY A 280 -16.25 -9.81 14.22
N ASN A 281 -16.05 -9.76 12.90
CA ASN A 281 -14.74 -9.88 12.26
C ASN A 281 -14.04 -8.52 12.05
N PHE A 282 -14.71 -7.41 12.37
CA PHE A 282 -14.17 -6.07 12.27
C PHE A 282 -13.87 -5.53 13.66
N GLY A 283 -12.74 -4.89 13.81
CA GLY A 283 -12.29 -4.34 15.09
C GLY A 283 -11.33 -3.15 14.93
N THR A 284 -10.90 -2.62 16.06
CA THR A 284 -9.92 -1.54 16.15
C THR A 284 -8.50 -2.10 16.19
N LEU A 285 -7.48 -1.24 15.99
CA LEU A 285 -6.09 -1.61 16.22
C LEU A 285 -5.79 -1.92 17.69
N ASP A 286 -6.58 -1.36 18.63
CA ASP A 286 -6.49 -1.73 20.05
C ASP A 286 -6.97 -3.17 20.30
N ASP A 287 -8.03 -3.60 19.59
CA ASP A 287 -8.50 -5.00 19.62
C ASP A 287 -7.44 -5.93 19.04
N PHE A 288 -6.80 -5.55 17.93
CA PHE A 288 -5.66 -6.29 17.37
C PHE A 288 -4.52 -6.38 18.38
N GLY A 289 -4.16 -5.27 19.04
CA GLY A 289 -3.15 -5.24 20.09
C GLY A 289 -3.49 -6.14 21.28
N ALA A 290 -4.77 -6.21 21.69
CA ALA A 290 -5.23 -7.13 22.74
C ALA A 290 -5.05 -8.59 22.32
N LYS A 291 -5.38 -8.93 21.07
CA LYS A 291 -5.16 -10.28 20.50
C LYS A 291 -3.67 -10.62 20.39
N CYS A 292 -2.81 -9.66 20.04
CA CYS A 292 -1.35 -9.84 20.08
C CYS A 292 -0.86 -10.20 21.49
N ARG A 293 -1.31 -9.48 22.51
CA ARG A 293 -0.91 -9.72 23.91
C ARG A 293 -1.36 -11.07 24.45
N SER A 294 -2.58 -11.51 24.10
CA SER A 294 -3.08 -12.84 24.51
C SER A 294 -2.51 -13.99 23.69
N GLY A 295 -1.97 -13.71 22.49
CA GLY A 295 -1.58 -14.73 21.53
C GLY A 295 -2.76 -15.34 20.75
N ASP A 296 -3.97 -14.80 20.91
CA ASP A 296 -5.21 -15.27 20.26
C ASP A 296 -5.49 -14.45 18.98
N LEU A 297 -4.51 -14.40 18.09
CA LEU A 297 -4.66 -13.74 16.81
C LEU A 297 -5.49 -14.59 15.83
N PRO A 298 -6.23 -13.96 14.91
CA PRO A 298 -6.85 -14.70 13.83
C PRO A 298 -5.79 -15.34 12.91
N SER A 299 -6.19 -16.39 12.20
CA SER A 299 -5.32 -17.01 11.17
C SER A 299 -4.92 -15.99 10.12
N TYR A 300 -5.86 -15.15 9.67
CA TYR A 300 -5.60 -14.03 8.76
C TYR A 300 -6.13 -12.71 9.34
N ALA A 301 -5.24 -11.74 9.50
CA ALA A 301 -5.56 -10.37 9.93
C ALA A 301 -5.15 -9.37 8.85
N PHE A 302 -6.05 -8.50 8.46
CA PHE A 302 -5.77 -7.36 7.60
C PHE A 302 -5.89 -6.07 8.41
N LEU A 303 -4.87 -5.22 8.33
CA LEU A 303 -4.76 -3.99 9.11
C LEU A 303 -4.85 -2.78 8.18
N GLU A 304 -5.71 -1.86 8.53
CA GLU A 304 -5.96 -0.62 7.78
C GLU A 304 -5.46 0.60 8.57
N PRO A 305 -4.84 1.58 7.89
CA PRO A 305 -4.45 2.84 8.51
C PRO A 305 -5.66 3.72 8.81
N ASN A 306 -5.41 4.87 9.42
CA ASN A 306 -6.37 5.96 9.46
C ASN A 306 -6.22 6.79 8.17
N TYR A 307 -7.26 6.78 7.35
CA TYR A 307 -7.27 7.41 6.02
C TYR A 307 -7.54 8.92 6.05
N GLY A 308 -7.79 9.54 7.20
CA GLY A 308 -8.06 10.97 7.22
C GLY A 308 -8.21 11.61 8.59
N GLY A 309 -8.37 12.93 8.60
CA GLY A 309 -8.53 13.73 9.81
C GLY A 309 -7.24 13.88 10.63
N PRO A 310 -7.34 14.39 11.88
CA PRO A 310 -6.18 14.75 12.70
C PRO A 310 -5.31 13.57 13.15
N GLY A 311 -5.45 12.42 12.68
CA GLY A 311 -4.66 11.24 13.01
C GLY A 311 -4.31 10.44 11.77
N GLN A 312 -4.44 11.02 10.58
CA GLN A 312 -4.13 10.36 9.31
C GLN A 312 -2.71 9.78 9.33
N ASN A 313 -2.60 8.49 9.02
CA ASN A 313 -1.34 7.76 9.07
C ASN A 313 -1.17 6.72 7.94
N ASP A 314 -1.94 6.92 6.87
CA ASP A 314 -1.93 6.09 5.68
C ASP A 314 -0.71 6.32 4.77
N GLN A 315 -0.05 7.48 4.88
CA GLN A 315 1.04 8.00 4.05
C GLN A 315 0.65 8.45 2.64
N HIS A 316 -0.66 8.49 2.29
CA HIS A 316 -1.11 9.03 1.01
C HIS A 316 -0.58 10.45 0.77
N PRO A 317 0.03 10.78 -0.39
CA PRO A 317 0.38 12.16 -0.70
C PRO A 317 -0.85 13.10 -0.65
N PRO A 318 -0.69 14.33 -0.21
CA PRO A 318 0.51 14.97 0.31
C PRO A 318 0.64 14.91 1.84
N CYS A 319 0.20 13.83 2.51
CA CYS A 319 0.29 13.77 3.96
C CYS A 319 1.73 13.53 4.46
N ASP A 320 1.97 13.91 5.71
CA ASP A 320 3.24 13.65 6.39
C ASP A 320 3.44 12.13 6.56
N ILE A 321 4.59 11.61 6.13
CA ILE A 321 4.87 10.16 6.21
C ILE A 321 5.18 9.67 7.62
N ARG A 322 5.53 10.55 8.57
CA ARG A 322 5.97 10.18 9.93
C ARG A 322 4.88 9.51 10.77
N PRO A 323 3.59 9.90 10.71
CA PRO A 323 2.51 9.16 11.36
C PRO A 323 2.39 7.71 10.86
N GLY A 324 2.61 7.45 9.57
CA GLY A 324 2.62 6.10 9.03
C GLY A 324 3.83 5.29 9.51
N GLU A 325 5.01 5.90 9.62
CA GLU A 325 6.18 5.29 10.27
C GLU A 325 5.88 4.92 11.74
N GLN A 326 5.13 5.76 12.47
CA GLN A 326 4.66 5.45 13.81
C GLN A 326 3.71 4.25 13.81
N LEU A 327 2.74 4.21 12.89
CA LEU A 327 1.81 3.08 12.74
C LEU A 327 2.56 1.76 12.50
N ILE A 328 3.53 1.76 11.57
CA ILE A 328 4.37 0.58 11.30
C ILE A 328 5.12 0.14 12.57
N ALA A 329 5.68 1.10 13.34
CA ALA A 329 6.37 0.80 14.59
C ALA A 329 5.42 0.18 15.64
N ASP A 330 4.22 0.73 15.78
CA ASP A 330 3.24 0.25 16.76
C ASP A 330 2.78 -1.17 16.43
N ILE A 331 2.43 -1.44 15.17
CA ILE A 331 2.05 -2.79 14.71
C ILE A 331 3.20 -3.77 14.89
N TYR A 332 4.42 -3.42 14.47
CA TYR A 332 5.58 -4.28 14.66
C TYR A 332 5.83 -4.58 16.14
N ASN A 333 5.74 -3.59 17.02
CA ASN A 333 5.94 -3.77 18.44
C ASN A 333 4.85 -4.64 19.08
N MET A 334 3.57 -4.51 18.67
CA MET A 334 2.49 -5.39 19.09
C MET A 334 2.77 -6.84 18.68
N VAL A 335 3.14 -7.06 17.42
CA VAL A 335 3.48 -8.39 16.88
C VAL A 335 4.71 -8.97 17.57
N LYS A 336 5.77 -8.20 17.73
CA LYS A 336 7.00 -8.62 18.39
C LYS A 336 6.80 -9.01 19.85
N ALA A 337 5.91 -8.30 20.56
CA ALA A 337 5.60 -8.57 21.97
C ALA A 337 4.65 -9.77 22.15
N SER A 338 4.06 -10.28 21.08
CA SER A 338 3.15 -11.43 21.14
C SER A 338 3.88 -12.70 21.52
N PRO A 339 3.31 -13.57 22.39
CA PRO A 339 3.83 -14.91 22.63
C PRO A 339 3.82 -15.79 21.36
N ALA A 340 3.04 -15.40 20.34
CA ALA A 340 2.96 -16.07 19.05
C ALA A 340 3.96 -15.52 18.01
N PHE A 341 4.87 -14.59 18.32
CA PHE A 341 5.72 -13.89 17.37
C PHE A 341 6.42 -14.80 16.35
N GLU A 342 6.96 -15.92 16.80
CA GLU A 342 7.66 -16.87 15.91
C GLU A 342 6.74 -17.47 14.83
N SER A 343 5.42 -17.49 15.06
CA SER A 343 4.42 -18.04 14.16
C SER A 343 3.60 -16.96 13.40
N ILE A 344 3.95 -15.69 13.53
CA ILE A 344 3.31 -14.58 12.81
C ILE A 344 4.16 -14.22 11.59
N LEU A 345 3.57 -14.22 10.41
CA LEU A 345 4.13 -13.61 9.21
C LEU A 345 3.50 -12.23 9.03
N LEU A 346 4.24 -11.18 9.35
CA LEU A 346 3.80 -9.79 9.14
C LEU A 346 4.29 -9.30 7.77
N VAL A 347 3.34 -8.86 6.93
CA VAL A 347 3.58 -8.23 5.63
C VAL A 347 3.20 -6.77 5.73
N ILE A 348 4.12 -5.87 5.43
CA ILE A 348 3.92 -4.43 5.37
C ILE A 348 4.06 -4.02 3.91
N THR A 349 3.00 -3.49 3.30
CA THR A 349 2.98 -3.12 1.90
C THR A 349 2.10 -1.90 1.64
N TYR A 350 2.05 -1.47 0.39
CA TYR A 350 1.28 -0.33 -0.10
C TYR A 350 0.39 -0.81 -1.25
N ASP A 351 -0.74 -0.16 -1.43
CA ASP A 351 -1.72 -0.56 -2.44
C ASP A 351 -1.25 -0.22 -3.87
N GLU A 352 -0.78 1.01 -4.09
CA GLU A 352 -0.25 1.45 -5.38
C GLU A 352 0.80 2.56 -5.18
N HIS A 353 1.35 3.11 -6.27
CA HIS A 353 2.52 3.97 -6.23
C HIS A 353 2.25 5.47 -6.00
N GLY A 354 0.97 5.92 -6.05
CA GLY A 354 0.58 7.32 -5.85
C GLY A 354 1.19 8.30 -6.84
N GLY A 355 1.42 7.88 -8.08
CA GLY A 355 2.15 8.70 -9.04
C GLY A 355 3.60 9.00 -8.67
N CYS A 356 4.11 8.47 -7.56
CA CYS A 356 5.49 8.63 -7.10
C CYS A 356 6.48 7.92 -8.03
N TYR A 357 7.65 8.55 -8.25
CA TYR A 357 8.68 8.03 -9.14
C TYR A 357 9.18 6.64 -8.74
N ASP A 358 9.32 5.78 -9.73
CA ASP A 358 10.04 4.52 -9.66
C ASP A 358 10.82 4.28 -10.95
N HIS A 359 12.09 3.88 -10.85
CA HIS A 359 12.95 3.72 -12.03
C HIS A 359 12.80 2.36 -12.70
N VAL A 360 12.29 1.34 -11.99
CA VAL A 360 12.20 -0.02 -12.52
C VAL A 360 10.90 -0.21 -13.29
N PRO A 361 10.99 -0.55 -14.59
CA PRO A 361 9.80 -0.83 -15.38
C PRO A 361 8.99 -2.00 -14.80
N PRO A 362 7.64 -1.90 -14.78
CA PRO A 362 6.82 -2.99 -14.32
C PRO A 362 6.95 -4.22 -15.21
N ALA A 363 6.89 -5.39 -14.56
CA ALA A 363 6.92 -6.67 -15.27
C ALA A 363 5.68 -6.84 -16.15
N GLY A 364 5.87 -7.39 -17.33
CA GLY A 364 4.80 -7.86 -18.19
C GLY A 364 4.34 -9.30 -17.87
N GLY A 365 3.35 -9.79 -18.60
CA GLY A 365 2.92 -11.18 -18.53
C GLY A 365 2.05 -11.51 -17.31
N ALA A 366 1.43 -10.52 -16.70
CA ALA A 366 0.43 -10.74 -15.68
C ALA A 366 -0.72 -11.60 -16.21
N LYS A 367 -1.23 -12.53 -15.39
CA LYS A 367 -2.37 -13.34 -15.77
C LYS A 367 -3.66 -12.55 -15.64
N ASN A 368 -4.48 -12.54 -16.69
CA ASN A 368 -5.84 -12.03 -16.58
C ASN A 368 -6.59 -12.86 -15.53
N PRO A 369 -7.23 -12.22 -14.53
CA PRO A 369 -7.82 -12.95 -13.41
C PRO A 369 -9.05 -13.78 -13.79
N ASP A 370 -9.95 -13.25 -14.62
CA ASP A 370 -11.22 -13.88 -14.95
C ASP A 370 -11.88 -13.27 -16.20
N SER A 371 -13.03 -13.80 -16.62
CA SER A 371 -13.74 -13.35 -17.82
C SER A 371 -14.36 -11.93 -17.70
N ARG A 372 -14.52 -11.40 -16.47
CA ARG A 372 -15.04 -10.05 -16.24
C ARG A 372 -14.05 -8.94 -16.61
N ASN A 373 -12.79 -9.32 -16.81
CA ASN A 373 -11.69 -8.43 -17.15
C ASN A 373 -11.30 -8.51 -18.64
N GLN A 374 -12.24 -8.80 -19.56
CA GLN A 374 -11.91 -8.98 -20.99
C GLN A 374 -12.93 -8.32 -21.94
N PRO A 375 -12.70 -7.11 -22.39
CA PRO A 375 -11.79 -6.12 -21.81
C PRO A 375 -12.38 -5.52 -20.54
N GLY A 376 -11.54 -5.06 -19.64
CA GLY A 376 -11.97 -4.25 -18.50
C GLY A 376 -12.23 -2.80 -18.88
N GLN A 377 -12.36 -1.96 -17.86
CA GLN A 377 -12.47 -0.50 -18.01
C GLN A 377 -11.30 0.03 -18.85
N ASP A 378 -11.52 1.07 -19.63
CA ASP A 378 -10.56 1.63 -20.61
C ASP A 378 -9.96 0.59 -21.57
N GLY A 379 -10.63 -0.56 -21.74
CA GLY A 379 -10.17 -1.66 -22.60
C GLY A 379 -8.99 -2.46 -22.06
N PHE A 380 -8.59 -2.27 -20.80
CA PHE A 380 -7.42 -2.93 -20.21
C PHE A 380 -7.60 -4.44 -20.14
N LEU A 381 -6.54 -5.19 -20.46
CA LEU A 381 -6.56 -6.65 -20.54
C LEU A 381 -5.98 -7.35 -19.30
N PHE A 382 -5.59 -6.61 -18.27
CA PHE A 382 -4.96 -7.12 -17.03
C PHE A 382 -3.73 -8.01 -17.28
N ASN A 383 -3.00 -7.71 -18.35
CA ASN A 383 -1.85 -8.47 -18.86
C ASN A 383 -0.49 -7.89 -18.43
N ARG A 384 -0.47 -6.84 -17.62
CA ARG A 384 0.73 -6.23 -17.02
C ARG A 384 0.46 -5.80 -15.59
N PHE A 385 1.52 -5.76 -14.79
CA PHE A 385 1.51 -5.21 -13.44
C PHE A 385 1.61 -3.68 -13.46
N GLY A 386 1.32 -3.04 -12.33
CA GLY A 386 1.62 -1.63 -12.13
C GLY A 386 3.03 -1.38 -11.63
N VAL A 387 3.29 -0.20 -11.10
CA VAL A 387 4.60 0.23 -10.59
C VAL A 387 4.94 -0.51 -9.30
N ARG A 388 6.23 -0.63 -8.98
CA ARG A 388 6.67 -1.24 -7.72
C ARG A 388 6.15 -0.45 -6.52
N VAL A 389 5.78 -1.19 -5.48
CA VAL A 389 5.44 -0.64 -4.17
C VAL A 389 6.29 -1.29 -3.08
N PRO A 390 6.53 -0.62 -1.94
CA PRO A 390 7.28 -1.22 -0.86
C PRO A 390 6.60 -2.48 -0.34
N CYS A 391 7.39 -3.52 -0.10
CA CYS A 391 6.94 -4.72 0.60
C CYS A 391 8.05 -5.24 1.51
N VAL A 392 7.76 -5.27 2.80
CA VAL A 392 8.65 -5.77 3.85
C VAL A 392 7.96 -6.92 4.57
N VAL A 393 8.63 -8.07 4.65
CA VAL A 393 8.08 -9.27 5.30
C VAL A 393 8.90 -9.59 6.54
N VAL A 394 8.20 -9.67 7.68
CA VAL A 394 8.78 -9.81 9.01
C VAL A 394 8.42 -11.17 9.61
N ASN A 395 9.41 -11.95 9.94
CA ASN A 395 9.28 -13.15 10.76
C ASN A 395 10.68 -13.58 11.25
N PRO A 396 10.86 -14.11 12.48
CA PRO A 396 12.17 -14.55 12.98
C PRO A 396 12.86 -15.67 12.19
N TYR A 397 12.14 -16.43 11.36
CA TYR A 397 12.72 -17.45 10.47
C TYR A 397 13.29 -16.87 9.16
N ILE A 398 13.20 -15.55 8.97
CA ILE A 398 13.80 -14.85 7.84
C ILE A 398 15.22 -14.41 8.22
N ARG A 399 16.24 -14.74 7.42
CA ARG A 399 17.60 -14.25 7.66
C ARG A 399 17.66 -12.72 7.56
N ARG A 400 18.56 -12.11 8.33
CA ARG A 400 18.77 -10.67 8.30
C ARG A 400 19.20 -10.21 6.90
N GLY A 401 18.62 -9.09 6.44
CA GLY A 401 18.98 -8.42 5.19
C GLY A 401 18.65 -9.23 3.94
N LEU A 402 17.56 -10.01 3.95
CA LEU A 402 17.13 -10.75 2.78
C LEU A 402 16.53 -9.80 1.73
N ILE A 403 17.17 -9.69 0.56
CA ILE A 403 16.58 -9.08 -0.62
C ILE A 403 15.85 -10.19 -1.38
N ALA A 404 14.53 -10.12 -1.40
CA ALA A 404 13.67 -11.22 -1.76
C ALA A 404 13.07 -11.06 -3.16
N ARG A 405 13.36 -12.03 -4.04
CA ARG A 405 12.72 -12.15 -5.35
C ARG A 405 12.21 -13.57 -5.52
N PRO A 406 11.02 -13.78 -6.11
CA PRO A 406 10.49 -15.12 -6.31
C PRO A 406 11.26 -15.87 -7.38
N GLN A 407 11.17 -17.19 -7.35
CA GLN A 407 11.70 -18.03 -8.44
C GLN A 407 10.76 -17.94 -9.65
N GLY A 408 11.33 -17.76 -10.84
CA GLY A 408 10.58 -17.70 -12.10
C GLY A 408 10.40 -16.28 -12.62
N TYR A 409 9.45 -16.10 -13.53
CA TYR A 409 9.23 -14.83 -14.23
C TYR A 409 8.10 -13.99 -13.64
N THR A 410 7.21 -14.60 -12.84
CA THR A 410 6.12 -13.89 -12.19
C THR A 410 6.64 -13.21 -10.93
N PRO A 411 6.60 -11.88 -10.82
CA PRO A 411 7.04 -11.16 -9.64
C PRO A 411 6.05 -11.36 -8.48
N PHE A 412 6.42 -10.89 -7.29
CA PHE A 412 5.44 -10.68 -6.23
C PHE A 412 4.49 -9.54 -6.59
N ASP A 413 3.21 -9.71 -6.25
CA ASP A 413 2.16 -8.70 -6.34
C ASP A 413 1.12 -8.91 -5.22
N HIS A 414 0.04 -8.16 -5.20
CA HIS A 414 -1.00 -8.29 -4.18
C HIS A 414 -1.61 -9.70 -4.13
N ALA A 415 -1.71 -10.39 -5.26
CA ALA A 415 -2.20 -11.76 -5.30
C ALA A 415 -1.25 -12.75 -4.60
N SER A 416 0.01 -12.38 -4.37
CA SER A 416 0.97 -13.17 -3.58
C SER A 416 0.59 -13.27 -2.11
N VAL A 417 -0.10 -12.26 -1.57
CA VAL A 417 -0.68 -12.30 -0.22
C VAL A 417 -1.74 -13.39 -0.14
N ILE A 418 -2.70 -13.37 -1.08
CA ILE A 418 -3.77 -14.39 -1.16
C ILE A 418 -3.15 -15.79 -1.28
N LYS A 419 -2.20 -15.97 -2.21
CA LYS A 419 -1.51 -17.23 -2.42
C LYS A 419 -0.81 -17.74 -1.16
N THR A 420 -0.19 -16.83 -0.41
CA THR A 420 0.46 -17.16 0.86
C THR A 420 -0.56 -17.66 1.90
N VAL A 421 -1.69 -16.96 2.04
CA VAL A 421 -2.78 -17.36 2.95
C VAL A 421 -3.36 -18.72 2.56
N GLN A 422 -3.67 -18.92 1.27
CA GLN A 422 -4.17 -20.19 0.75
C GLN A 422 -3.22 -21.36 1.05
N ASN A 423 -1.94 -21.18 0.74
CA ASN A 423 -0.94 -22.21 0.97
C ASN A 423 -0.66 -22.45 2.46
N CYS A 424 -0.63 -21.41 3.28
CA CYS A 424 -0.42 -21.50 4.72
C CYS A 424 -1.52 -22.32 5.39
N PHE A 425 -2.77 -22.05 5.08
CA PHE A 425 -3.93 -22.65 5.73
C PHE A 425 -4.56 -23.80 4.94
N LYS A 426 -3.94 -24.22 3.85
CA LYS A 426 -4.42 -25.32 3.00
C LYS A 426 -5.86 -25.09 2.53
N LEU A 427 -6.16 -23.87 2.09
CA LEU A 427 -7.45 -23.57 1.50
C LEU A 427 -7.55 -24.19 0.11
N GLU A 428 -8.69 -24.76 -0.21
CA GLU A 428 -8.89 -25.43 -1.50
C GLU A 428 -9.20 -24.42 -2.61
N GLY A 429 -8.58 -24.64 -3.75
CA GLY A 429 -8.80 -23.83 -4.97
C GLY A 429 -8.12 -22.46 -4.93
N SER A 430 -8.30 -21.72 -6.01
CA SER A 430 -7.88 -20.33 -6.17
C SER A 430 -9.12 -19.47 -6.37
N LEU A 431 -9.02 -18.18 -6.07
CA LEU A 431 -10.09 -17.22 -6.34
C LEU A 431 -10.18 -16.91 -7.83
N THR A 432 -9.03 -16.77 -8.49
CA THR A 432 -8.89 -16.44 -9.90
C THR A 432 -7.64 -17.10 -10.52
N GLU A 433 -7.43 -16.90 -11.80
CA GLU A 433 -6.18 -17.32 -12.46
C GLU A 433 -4.98 -16.46 -12.03
N ARG A 434 -5.20 -15.24 -11.46
CA ARG A 434 -4.12 -14.37 -10.99
C ARG A 434 -3.46 -14.95 -9.73
N ASP A 435 -4.22 -15.25 -8.69
CA ASP A 435 -3.68 -15.84 -7.44
C ASP A 435 -3.22 -17.30 -7.65
N LYS A 436 -3.80 -18.01 -8.60
CA LYS A 436 -3.32 -19.34 -8.98
C LYS A 436 -1.88 -19.29 -9.52
N ALA A 437 -1.55 -18.25 -10.30
CA ALA A 437 -0.23 -18.07 -10.90
C ALA A 437 0.77 -17.32 -10.00
N ALA A 438 0.30 -16.65 -8.95
CA ALA A 438 1.12 -15.83 -8.08
C ALA A 438 2.12 -16.67 -7.27
N PRO A 439 3.36 -16.18 -7.05
CA PRO A 439 4.28 -16.76 -6.08
C PRO A 439 3.81 -16.45 -4.65
N ASP A 440 4.13 -17.33 -3.69
CA ASP A 440 3.90 -17.11 -2.27
C ASP A 440 5.17 -16.68 -1.52
N PHE A 441 5.04 -16.27 -0.27
CA PHE A 441 6.16 -15.87 0.58
C PHE A 441 6.87 -17.03 1.28
N SER A 442 6.53 -18.29 1.00
CA SER A 442 7.09 -19.46 1.73
C SER A 442 8.61 -19.58 1.59
N GLY A 443 9.18 -19.14 0.46
CA GLY A 443 10.62 -19.15 0.24
C GLY A 443 11.42 -18.16 1.11
N LEU A 444 10.74 -17.20 1.76
CA LEU A 444 11.38 -16.21 2.62
C LEU A 444 11.80 -16.79 3.97
N LEU A 445 11.19 -17.90 4.43
CA LEU A 445 11.52 -18.57 5.68
C LEU A 445 12.82 -19.37 5.54
N THR A 446 13.95 -18.68 5.45
CA THR A 446 15.25 -19.24 5.07
C THR A 446 15.98 -19.99 6.20
N LEU A 447 15.62 -19.75 7.48
CA LEU A 447 16.29 -20.29 8.64
C LEU A 447 15.55 -21.49 9.23
N ASP A 448 16.29 -22.49 9.72
CA ASP A 448 15.69 -23.68 10.34
C ASP A 448 15.21 -23.45 11.79
N ALA A 449 15.72 -22.41 12.44
CA ALA A 449 15.29 -21.96 13.76
C ALA A 449 15.08 -20.43 13.77
N PRO A 450 14.20 -19.93 14.66
CA PRO A 450 13.95 -18.49 14.74
C PRO A 450 15.16 -17.77 15.34
N ARG A 451 15.46 -16.57 14.83
CA ARG A 451 16.43 -15.65 15.42
C ARG A 451 15.90 -15.09 16.73
N LYS A 452 16.79 -14.87 17.71
CA LYS A 452 16.44 -14.34 19.03
C LYS A 452 17.22 -13.07 19.39
N ASP A 453 18.49 -13.02 19.01
CA ASP A 453 19.44 -12.03 19.54
C ASP A 453 19.55 -10.75 18.70
N ASP A 454 19.08 -10.74 17.45
CA ASP A 454 19.20 -9.65 16.49
C ASP A 454 17.85 -9.11 15.99
N ILE A 455 16.80 -9.28 16.76
CA ILE A 455 15.47 -8.73 16.48
C ILE A 455 15.47 -7.22 16.78
N PRO A 456 15.27 -6.34 15.80
CA PRO A 456 15.49 -4.92 15.97
C PRO A 456 14.50 -4.27 16.95
N ALA A 457 14.96 -3.21 17.59
CA ALA A 457 14.10 -2.19 18.17
C ALA A 457 13.94 -1.07 17.15
N VAL A 458 12.72 -0.65 16.88
CA VAL A 458 12.43 0.44 15.95
C VAL A 458 12.00 1.70 16.69
N LYS A 459 12.40 2.85 16.16
CA LYS A 459 12.06 4.16 16.74
C LYS A 459 11.68 5.13 15.64
N PRO A 460 10.40 5.51 15.55
CA PRO A 460 9.94 6.49 14.59
C PRO A 460 10.45 7.88 14.90
N LEU A 461 10.43 8.76 13.90
CA LEU A 461 10.72 10.17 14.09
C LEU A 461 9.57 10.85 14.85
N LYS A 462 9.92 11.85 15.65
CA LYS A 462 8.89 12.68 16.30
C LYS A 462 8.13 13.51 15.27
N TRP A 463 6.84 13.65 15.47
CA TRP A 463 5.95 14.49 14.67
C TRP A 463 4.95 15.20 15.56
N ASP A 464 4.35 16.31 15.05
CA ASP A 464 3.33 17.06 15.76
C ASP A 464 1.95 16.76 15.17
N VAL A 465 1.02 16.29 15.99
CA VAL A 465 -0.37 15.98 15.59
C VAL A 465 -1.07 17.16 14.92
N LYS A 466 -0.70 18.40 15.27
CA LYS A 466 -1.27 19.60 14.66
C LYS A 466 -0.80 19.87 13.22
N ALA A 467 0.32 19.29 12.83
CA ALA A 467 0.86 19.43 11.47
C ALA A 467 0.22 18.47 10.46
N GLY A 468 -0.58 17.52 10.91
CA GLY A 468 -1.10 16.40 10.12
C GLY A 468 -2.51 16.58 9.55
N VAL A 469 -3.04 17.80 9.47
CA VAL A 469 -4.30 18.01 8.71
C VAL A 469 -3.92 18.13 7.24
N ALA A 470 -3.86 16.99 6.56
CA ALA A 470 -3.68 16.98 5.12
C ALA A 470 -4.88 17.64 4.43
N SER A 471 -4.61 18.30 3.31
CA SER A 471 -5.66 18.68 2.36
C SER A 471 -6.42 17.42 1.92
N LEU A 472 -7.70 17.57 1.56
CA LEU A 472 -8.47 16.49 0.96
C LEU A 472 -7.71 15.94 -0.26
N ASN A 473 -7.56 14.63 -0.31
CA ASN A 473 -7.00 13.91 -1.45
C ASN A 473 -8.11 13.23 -2.27
N ASP A 474 -7.75 12.51 -3.32
CA ASP A 474 -8.71 11.82 -4.18
C ASP A 474 -9.42 10.68 -3.47
N LEU A 475 -8.75 9.95 -2.57
CA LEU A 475 -9.34 8.88 -1.76
C LEU A 475 -10.50 9.40 -0.89
N HIS A 476 -10.35 10.56 -0.25
CA HIS A 476 -11.44 11.16 0.54
C HIS A 476 -12.68 11.45 -0.32
N ARG A 477 -12.46 12.02 -1.50
CA ARG A 477 -13.55 12.33 -2.45
C ARG A 477 -14.24 11.08 -2.96
N LEU A 478 -13.46 10.04 -3.22
CA LEU A 478 -13.97 8.74 -3.62
C LEU A 478 -14.83 8.10 -2.54
N ILE A 479 -14.32 8.02 -1.29
CA ILE A 479 -15.07 7.48 -0.16
C ILE A 479 -16.39 8.25 0.01
N GLY A 480 -16.35 9.59 -0.08
CA GLY A 480 -17.54 10.43 -0.04
C GLY A 480 -18.55 10.08 -1.13
N LYS A 481 -18.11 9.89 -2.38
CA LYS A 481 -18.98 9.50 -3.49
C LYS A 481 -19.63 8.13 -3.29
N VAL A 482 -18.82 7.11 -2.94
CA VAL A 482 -19.33 5.76 -2.66
C VAL A 482 -20.39 5.79 -1.56
N LEU A 483 -20.14 6.51 -0.47
CA LEU A 483 -21.09 6.65 0.62
C LEU A 483 -22.33 7.44 0.20
N GLY A 484 -22.18 8.49 -0.59
CA GLY A 484 -23.30 9.26 -1.14
C GLY A 484 -24.23 8.39 -1.97
N ASP A 485 -23.67 7.56 -2.85
CA ASP A 485 -24.44 6.63 -3.68
C ASP A 485 -25.15 5.55 -2.83
N MET A 486 -24.47 5.01 -1.82
CA MET A 486 -25.04 4.00 -0.92
C MET A 486 -26.16 4.54 -0.02
N THR A 487 -26.08 5.81 0.41
CA THR A 487 -27.08 6.44 1.30
C THR A 487 -28.13 7.25 0.57
N GLY A 488 -27.91 7.52 -0.72
CA GLY A 488 -28.76 8.43 -1.52
C GLY A 488 -28.59 9.90 -1.11
N SER A 489 -27.51 10.26 -0.43
CA SER A 489 -27.28 11.60 0.12
C SER A 489 -26.35 12.42 -0.78
N PRO A 490 -26.62 13.74 -0.96
CA PRO A 490 -25.74 14.60 -1.74
C PRO A 490 -24.37 14.75 -1.07
N VAL A 491 -23.30 14.60 -1.84
CA VAL A 491 -21.92 14.67 -1.37
C VAL A 491 -21.45 16.13 -1.33
N PRO A 492 -20.94 16.66 -0.21
CA PRO A 492 -20.36 18.00 -0.14
C PRO A 492 -19.09 18.13 -1.01
N GLU A 493 -18.90 19.28 -1.67
CA GLU A 493 -17.73 19.52 -2.52
C GLU A 493 -16.42 19.77 -1.72
N SER A 494 -16.53 20.34 -0.52
CA SER A 494 -15.39 20.69 0.36
C SER A 494 -15.84 20.85 1.81
N GLY A 495 -14.93 21.25 2.70
CA GLY A 495 -15.22 21.63 4.10
C GLY A 495 -15.86 20.56 4.98
N ASP A 496 -17.03 20.11 4.61
CA ASP A 496 -17.85 19.16 5.38
C ASP A 496 -17.72 17.71 4.90
N LEU A 497 -16.87 17.43 3.89
CA LEU A 497 -16.76 16.10 3.30
C LEU A 497 -16.34 15.03 4.33
N MET A 498 -15.43 15.35 5.22
CA MET A 498 -14.96 14.41 6.24
C MET A 498 -16.04 14.09 7.28
N GLU A 499 -16.82 15.08 7.68
CA GLU A 499 -17.99 14.87 8.57
C GLU A 499 -19.06 14.05 7.86
N PHE A 500 -19.33 14.35 6.59
CA PHE A 500 -20.24 13.57 5.75
C PHE A 500 -19.84 12.09 5.66
N ILE A 501 -18.55 11.80 5.39
CA ILE A 501 -18.03 10.44 5.33
C ILE A 501 -18.29 9.72 6.67
N GLN A 502 -17.99 10.36 7.79
CA GLN A 502 -18.18 9.78 9.12
C GLN A 502 -19.64 9.44 9.40
N LEU A 503 -20.54 10.38 9.14
CA LEU A 503 -21.97 10.21 9.41
C LEU A 503 -22.58 9.16 8.51
N SER A 504 -22.30 9.22 7.21
CA SER A 504 -22.85 8.28 6.21
C SER A 504 -22.35 6.85 6.45
N TYR A 505 -21.08 6.65 6.80
CA TYR A 505 -20.57 5.32 7.14
C TYR A 505 -21.23 4.74 8.39
N LYS A 506 -21.43 5.57 9.42
CA LYS A 506 -22.16 5.16 10.63
C LYS A 506 -23.59 4.72 10.32
N GLU A 507 -24.29 5.44 9.47
CA GLU A 507 -25.65 5.08 9.06
C GLU A 507 -25.70 3.71 8.40
N LEU A 508 -24.76 3.40 7.50
CA LEU A 508 -24.69 2.11 6.82
C LEU A 508 -24.37 0.94 7.76
N VAL A 509 -23.45 1.13 8.68
CA VAL A 509 -23.05 0.08 9.64
C VAL A 509 -24.18 -0.23 10.62
N TRP A 510 -24.93 0.78 11.08
CA TRP A 510 -26.05 0.59 11.99
C TRP A 510 -27.32 0.04 11.32
N SER A 511 -27.58 0.38 10.06
CA SER A 511 -28.73 -0.15 9.31
C SER A 511 -28.64 -1.67 9.07
N ALA A 512 -27.43 -2.22 9.10
CA ALA A 512 -27.18 -3.68 8.97
C ALA A 512 -27.33 -4.46 10.29
N SER A 513 -27.53 -3.81 11.45
CA SER A 513 -27.75 -4.49 12.72
C SER A 513 -29.20 -4.97 12.81
N PRO A 514 -29.47 -6.25 13.16
CA PRO A 514 -30.85 -6.72 13.38
C PRO A 514 -31.47 -5.86 14.49
N LYS A 515 -32.58 -5.19 14.19
CA LYS A 515 -33.41 -4.56 15.23
C LYS A 515 -33.64 -5.60 16.32
N ALA A 516 -33.15 -5.33 17.52
CA ALA A 516 -33.45 -6.15 18.67
C ALA A 516 -34.97 -6.34 18.69
N SER A 517 -35.44 -7.56 18.46
CA SER A 517 -36.84 -7.92 18.53
C SER A 517 -37.30 -7.60 19.95
N GLY A 518 -37.98 -6.45 20.09
CA GLY A 518 -38.61 -6.09 21.35
C GLY A 518 -39.57 -7.24 21.73
N LYS A 519 -39.26 -7.90 22.81
CA LYS A 519 -40.23 -8.71 23.49
C LYS A 519 -41.25 -7.76 24.13
N SER A 520 -42.45 -7.75 23.55
CA SER A 520 -43.65 -7.25 24.23
C SER A 520 -44.10 -8.28 25.26
#